data_bd720902c162be813d54515aaa1a2980
#
_entry.id   bd720902c162be813d54515aaa1a2980
#
_cell.length_a   1.000
_cell.length_b   1.000
_cell.length_c   1.000
_cell.angle_alpha   90.00
_cell.angle_beta   90.00
_cell.angle_gamma   90.00
#
_symmetry.space_group_name_H-M   'P 1'
#
loop_
_entity.id
_entity.type
_entity.pdbx_description
1 polymer ?
#
loop_
_entity_poly.entity_id
_entity_poly.type
_entity_poly.pdbx_seq_one_letter_code
_entity_poly.pdbx_strand_id
1 'polypeptide(L)'
;MKKDMKFLIGLVTAILITGVASAQHGNAPAGHVTLGVKGGVNMYNIQNDNNISYDQRTGYYLGLLGHIHRNNHWAFQPELVFSAQGAKNHNLDYINIPVLLQYMFDNGFRIQAGPQVGFLISSDNDNDYNPIDLALSVGVSYVVPSTGFGIDLRYNHGLSDINKSSDVKSTNRGIQLGLFYLFGHNSKIVLR
;
A
#
# COMPACT_ATOMS: atom_id res chain seq x y z
N MET A 1 -5.74 9.61 20.72
CA MET A 1 -4.77 9.17 19.70
C MET A 1 -4.48 7.66 19.73
N LYS A 2 -3.88 7.07 20.77
CA LYS A 2 -3.63 5.60 20.81
C LYS A 2 -4.90 4.73 20.79
N LYS A 3 -6.03 5.22 21.30
CA LYS A 3 -7.31 4.49 21.38
C LYS A 3 -8.01 4.46 20.01
N ASP A 4 -7.97 5.58 19.29
CA ASP A 4 -8.57 5.73 17.97
C ASP A 4 -7.81 4.93 16.90
N MET A 5 -6.49 4.87 17.02
CA MET A 5 -5.63 4.06 16.15
C MET A 5 -5.91 2.56 16.32
N LYS A 6 -6.12 2.07 17.55
CA LYS A 6 -6.50 0.65 17.79
C LYS A 6 -7.86 0.33 17.19
N PHE A 7 -8.81 1.27 17.29
CA PHE A 7 -10.14 1.12 16.70
C PHE A 7 -10.07 1.04 15.16
N LEU A 8 -9.26 1.89 14.55
CA LEU A 8 -9.08 1.92 13.09
C LEU A 8 -8.40 0.65 12.56
N ILE A 9 -7.33 0.20 13.24
CA ILE A 9 -6.66 -1.08 12.93
C ILE A 9 -7.66 -2.23 13.06
N GLY A 10 -8.46 -2.24 14.13
CA GLY A 10 -9.52 -3.25 14.33
C GLY A 10 -10.58 -3.22 13.23
N LEU A 11 -10.99 -2.05 12.76
CA LEU A 11 -11.96 -1.89 11.68
C LEU A 11 -11.42 -2.41 10.34
N VAL A 12 -10.17 -2.07 10.00
CA VAL A 12 -9.51 -2.55 8.77
C VAL A 12 -9.29 -4.06 8.82
N THR A 13 -8.89 -4.60 9.98
CA THR A 13 -8.75 -6.04 10.17
C THR A 13 -10.12 -6.74 10.05
N ALA A 14 -11.18 -6.15 10.58
CA ALA A 14 -12.55 -6.67 10.46
C ALA A 14 -13.03 -6.67 8.99
N ILE A 15 -12.75 -5.62 8.22
CA ILE A 15 -13.10 -5.55 6.79
C ILE A 15 -12.34 -6.62 5.99
N LEU A 16 -11.05 -6.84 6.29
CA LEU A 16 -10.26 -7.90 5.66
C LEU A 16 -10.82 -9.30 6.03
N ILE A 17 -11.22 -9.53 7.27
CA ILE A 17 -11.76 -10.83 7.74
C ILE A 17 -13.15 -11.09 7.18
N THR A 18 -14.05 -10.11 7.14
CA THR A 18 -15.41 -10.27 6.59
C THR A 18 -15.40 -10.53 5.09
N GLY A 19 -14.43 -9.93 4.35
CA GLY A 19 -14.21 -10.24 2.94
C GLY A 19 -13.87 -11.72 2.70
N VAL A 20 -13.11 -12.34 3.59
CA VAL A 20 -12.74 -13.77 3.51
C VAL A 20 -13.93 -14.70 3.78
N ALA A 21 -14.78 -14.36 4.74
CA ALA A 21 -15.96 -15.20 5.08
C ALA A 21 -16.97 -15.26 3.93
N SER A 22 -17.11 -14.20 3.14
CA SER A 22 -18.01 -14.15 1.98
C SER A 22 -17.47 -14.93 0.76
N ALA A 23 -16.17 -15.18 0.69
CA ALA A 23 -15.53 -15.89 -0.44
C ALA A 23 -15.76 -17.40 -0.43
N GLN A 24 -16.27 -17.98 0.68
CA GLN A 24 -16.49 -19.42 0.81
C GLN A 24 -17.86 -19.90 0.29
N HIS A 25 -18.75 -19.01 -0.15
CA HIS A 25 -20.07 -19.36 -0.66
C HIS A 25 -20.22 -19.02 -2.15
N GLY A 26 -19.97 -20.01 -3.00
CA GLY A 26 -20.64 -20.19 -4.31
C GLY A 26 -19.98 -19.54 -5.53
N ASN A 27 -19.77 -20.33 -6.51
CA ASN A 27 -19.75 -20.21 -7.98
C ASN A 27 -20.03 -18.82 -8.60
N ALA A 28 -19.21 -17.78 -8.31
CA ALA A 28 -19.24 -16.55 -9.11
C ALA A 28 -17.84 -16.02 -9.37
N PRO A 29 -17.47 -15.76 -10.64
CA PRO A 29 -16.18 -15.16 -10.99
C PRO A 29 -16.00 -13.72 -10.51
N ALA A 30 -17.08 -13.05 -10.14
CA ALA A 30 -17.06 -11.73 -9.51
C ALA A 30 -17.12 -11.86 -7.98
N GLY A 31 -16.15 -11.28 -7.24
CA GLY A 31 -16.13 -11.28 -5.78
C GLY A 31 -15.14 -12.26 -5.15
N HIS A 32 -14.36 -13.01 -5.94
CA HIS A 32 -13.31 -13.85 -5.38
C HIS A 32 -12.23 -13.00 -4.70
N VAL A 33 -12.00 -13.27 -3.41
CA VAL A 33 -10.97 -12.59 -2.61
C VAL A 33 -9.78 -13.52 -2.43
N THR A 34 -8.62 -13.04 -2.83
CA THR A 34 -7.35 -13.72 -2.59
C THR A 34 -6.53 -12.90 -1.59
N LEU A 35 -6.08 -13.53 -0.53
CA LEU A 35 -5.16 -12.90 0.41
C LEU A 35 -3.72 -13.05 -0.04
N GLY A 36 -2.85 -12.14 0.40
CA GLY A 36 -1.44 -12.23 0.12
C GLY A 36 -0.59 -11.48 1.13
N VAL A 37 0.71 -11.71 1.01
CA VAL A 37 1.75 -11.00 1.76
C VAL A 37 2.66 -10.29 0.77
N LYS A 38 3.23 -9.17 1.19
CA LYS A 38 4.17 -8.40 0.38
C LYS A 38 5.30 -7.85 1.23
N GLY A 39 6.46 -7.61 0.61
CA GLY A 39 7.57 -6.96 1.27
C GLY A 39 8.64 -6.56 0.27
N GLY A 40 9.48 -5.60 0.66
CA GLY A 40 10.53 -5.10 -0.20
C GLY A 40 11.25 -3.91 0.38
N VAL A 41 11.92 -3.19 -0.51
CA VAL A 41 12.65 -1.98 -0.21
C VAL A 41 11.92 -0.74 -0.73
N ASN A 42 12.15 0.37 -0.08
CA ASN A 42 11.64 1.66 -0.52
C ASN A 42 12.74 2.72 -0.46
N MET A 43 12.56 3.78 -1.25
CA MET A 43 13.36 4.98 -1.20
C MET A 43 12.42 6.16 -1.13
N TYR A 44 12.49 6.89 -0.03
CA TYR A 44 11.66 8.08 0.22
C TYR A 44 12.52 9.31 0.38
N ASN A 45 11.94 10.46 0.03
CA ASN A 45 12.45 11.77 0.35
C ASN A 45 11.32 12.69 0.80
N ILE A 46 11.67 13.73 1.52
CA ILE A 46 10.77 14.82 1.90
C ILE A 46 11.09 16.00 0.97
N GLN A 47 10.08 16.51 0.29
CA GLN A 47 10.17 17.69 -0.56
C GLN A 47 9.28 18.79 -0.02
N ASN A 48 9.83 20.01 0.11
CA ASN A 48 9.07 21.19 0.49
C ASN A 48 8.67 22.04 -0.74
N ASP A 49 7.74 22.97 -0.56
CA ASP A 49 7.22 23.84 -1.63
C ASP A 49 8.29 24.77 -2.22
N ASN A 50 9.41 24.98 -1.55
CA ASN A 50 10.56 25.75 -2.06
C ASN A 50 11.49 24.90 -2.96
N ASN A 51 11.06 23.71 -3.39
CA ASN A 51 11.85 22.74 -4.17
C ASN A 51 13.15 22.26 -3.48
N ILE A 52 13.27 22.42 -2.17
CA ILE A 52 14.35 21.84 -1.41
C ILE A 52 13.96 20.37 -1.13
N SER A 53 14.77 19.45 -1.63
CA SER A 53 14.64 18.02 -1.34
C SER A 53 15.67 17.64 -0.28
N TYR A 54 15.22 16.94 0.75
CA TYR A 54 16.13 16.28 1.68
C TYR A 54 16.73 15.03 1.02
N ASP A 55 17.89 14.60 1.50
CA ASP A 55 18.53 13.37 1.02
C ASP A 55 17.60 12.19 1.18
N GLN A 56 17.62 11.28 0.20
CA GLN A 56 16.79 10.08 0.19
C GLN A 56 17.17 9.15 1.34
N ARG A 57 16.14 8.55 1.93
CA ARG A 57 16.27 7.43 2.87
C ARG A 57 15.86 6.14 2.18
N THR A 58 16.73 5.12 2.25
CA THR A 58 16.36 3.75 1.91
C THR A 58 15.79 3.07 3.15
N GLY A 59 14.63 2.48 2.99
CA GLY A 59 13.94 1.74 4.03
C GLY A 59 13.40 0.40 3.50
N TYR A 60 12.56 -0.23 4.30
CA TYR A 60 11.88 -1.48 3.96
C TYR A 60 10.40 -1.37 4.26
N TYR A 61 9.62 -2.26 3.68
CA TYR A 61 8.22 -2.40 3.99
C TYR A 61 7.79 -3.87 4.03
N LEU A 62 6.78 -4.15 4.82
CA LEU A 62 6.15 -5.45 4.94
C LEU A 62 4.65 -5.26 5.12
N GLY A 63 3.82 -6.10 4.48
CA GLY A 63 2.38 -5.92 4.57
C GLY A 63 1.57 -7.13 4.15
N LEU A 64 0.27 -6.97 4.41
CA LEU A 64 -0.79 -7.87 3.97
C LEU A 64 -1.58 -7.20 2.86
N LEU A 65 -2.12 -7.98 1.95
CA LEU A 65 -2.99 -7.50 0.90
C LEU A 65 -4.19 -8.42 0.70
N GLY A 66 -5.31 -7.80 0.32
CA GLY A 66 -6.48 -8.51 -0.18
C GLY A 66 -6.66 -8.16 -1.65
N HIS A 67 -6.74 -9.15 -2.51
CA HIS A 67 -6.98 -8.95 -3.94
C HIS A 67 -8.39 -9.41 -4.27
N ILE A 68 -9.27 -8.44 -4.57
CA ILE A 68 -10.71 -8.62 -4.75
C ILE A 68 -11.04 -8.46 -6.23
N HIS A 69 -11.28 -9.56 -6.92
CA HIS A 69 -11.66 -9.54 -8.33
C HIS A 69 -13.06 -8.96 -8.52
N ARG A 70 -13.19 -7.95 -9.36
CA ARG A 70 -14.49 -7.41 -9.78
C ARG A 70 -14.98 -8.07 -11.07
N ASN A 71 -14.04 -8.33 -11.98
CA ASN A 71 -14.24 -9.06 -13.23
C ASN A 71 -12.87 -9.58 -13.73
N ASN A 72 -12.79 -10.07 -14.96
CA ASN A 72 -11.56 -10.65 -15.52
C ASN A 72 -10.38 -9.66 -15.61
N HIS A 73 -10.66 -8.36 -15.69
CA HIS A 73 -9.62 -7.33 -15.89
C HIS A 73 -9.50 -6.34 -14.73
N TRP A 74 -10.52 -6.23 -13.86
CA TRP A 74 -10.52 -5.24 -12.79
C TRP A 74 -10.55 -5.90 -11.41
N ALA A 75 -9.71 -5.38 -10.53
CA ALA A 75 -9.68 -5.77 -9.13
C ALA A 75 -9.47 -4.55 -8.22
N PHE A 76 -9.93 -4.68 -6.98
CA PHE A 76 -9.55 -3.79 -5.88
C PHE A 76 -8.51 -4.49 -5.00
N GLN A 77 -7.50 -3.74 -4.57
CA GLN A 77 -6.46 -4.27 -3.68
C GLN A 77 -6.29 -3.36 -2.47
N PRO A 78 -7.07 -3.57 -1.39
CA PRO A 78 -6.76 -2.99 -0.08
C PRO A 78 -5.52 -3.66 0.51
N GLU A 79 -4.68 -2.85 1.17
CA GLU A 79 -3.46 -3.33 1.82
C GLU A 79 -3.33 -2.77 3.23
N LEU A 80 -2.56 -3.45 4.07
CA LEU A 80 -2.06 -2.96 5.34
C LEU A 80 -0.54 -3.12 5.36
N VAL A 81 0.19 -2.02 5.35
CA VAL A 81 1.63 -2.01 5.10
C VAL A 81 2.36 -1.23 6.19
N PHE A 82 3.24 -1.89 6.93
CA PHE A 82 4.29 -1.21 7.67
C PHE A 82 5.35 -0.72 6.69
N SER A 83 5.81 0.53 6.83
CA SER A 83 6.81 1.11 5.94
C SER A 83 7.72 2.09 6.68
N ALA A 84 9.01 1.81 6.68
CA ALA A 84 10.04 2.72 7.13
C ALA A 84 10.30 3.75 6.02
N GLN A 85 9.98 5.03 6.28
CA GLN A 85 9.98 6.13 5.32
C GLN A 85 10.74 7.34 5.87
N GLY A 86 10.61 8.49 5.20
CA GLY A 86 11.20 9.76 5.61
C GLY A 86 12.39 10.17 4.74
N ALA A 87 13.31 10.91 5.32
CA ALA A 87 14.55 11.36 4.72
C ALA A 87 15.75 10.98 5.61
N LYS A 88 16.97 11.17 5.11
CA LYS A 88 18.18 10.98 5.89
C LYS A 88 18.15 11.86 7.14
N ASN A 89 18.38 11.28 8.33
CA ASN A 89 18.26 11.92 9.62
C ASN A 89 16.83 12.38 10.04
N HIS A 90 15.80 11.94 9.31
CA HIS A 90 14.39 12.15 9.62
C HIS A 90 13.64 10.84 9.42
N ASN A 91 13.71 9.99 10.42
CA ASN A 91 13.08 8.66 10.39
C ASN A 91 11.58 8.79 10.67
N LEU A 92 10.78 8.27 9.77
CA LEU A 92 9.32 8.24 9.89
C LEU A 92 8.83 6.83 9.59
N ASP A 93 8.25 6.17 10.57
CA ASP A 93 7.66 4.85 10.39
C ASP A 93 6.15 4.96 10.33
N TYR A 94 5.56 4.38 9.29
CA TYR A 94 4.12 4.47 9.01
C TYR A 94 3.46 3.10 8.95
N ILE A 95 2.21 3.07 9.38
CA ILE A 95 1.25 2.06 8.93
C ILE A 95 0.44 2.68 7.80
N ASN A 96 0.60 2.19 6.59
CA ASN A 96 -0.10 2.66 5.39
C ASN A 96 -1.26 1.73 5.04
N ILE A 97 -2.36 2.34 4.60
CA ILE A 97 -3.56 1.66 4.12
C ILE A 97 -3.86 2.16 2.70
N PRO A 98 -3.19 1.62 1.68
CA PRO A 98 -3.57 1.90 0.30
C PRO A 98 -4.81 1.09 -0.09
N VAL A 99 -5.65 1.69 -0.95
CA VAL A 99 -6.75 1.01 -1.62
C VAL A 99 -6.57 1.24 -3.12
N LEU A 100 -6.12 0.22 -3.81
CA LEU A 100 -5.73 0.33 -5.21
C LEU A 100 -6.80 -0.26 -6.13
N LEU A 101 -7.11 0.45 -7.19
CA LEU A 101 -7.78 -0.10 -8.35
C LEU A 101 -6.70 -0.67 -9.28
N GLN A 102 -6.86 -1.92 -9.70
CA GLN A 102 -5.95 -2.62 -10.59
C GLN A 102 -6.64 -2.97 -11.90
N TYR A 103 -5.95 -2.74 -13.01
CA TYR A 103 -6.26 -3.32 -14.29
C TYR A 103 -5.29 -4.45 -14.60
N MET A 104 -5.82 -5.64 -14.86
CA MET A 104 -5.08 -6.88 -15.06
C MET A 104 -5.10 -7.26 -16.54
N PHE A 105 -3.92 -7.51 -17.10
CA PHE A 105 -3.75 -8.06 -18.44
C PHE A 105 -3.68 -9.58 -18.36
N ASP A 106 -4.03 -10.26 -19.46
CA ASP A 106 -4.08 -11.72 -19.53
C ASP A 106 -2.70 -12.39 -19.33
N ASN A 107 -1.63 -11.66 -19.57
CA ASN A 107 -0.24 -12.13 -19.39
C ASN A 107 0.27 -12.04 -17.93
N GLY A 108 -0.56 -11.61 -16.97
CA GLY A 108 -0.17 -11.44 -15.57
C GLY A 108 0.39 -10.06 -15.21
N PHE A 109 0.57 -9.18 -16.20
CA PHE A 109 0.93 -7.79 -15.95
C PHE A 109 -0.26 -7.01 -15.41
N ARG A 110 -0.01 -6.02 -14.54
CA ARG A 110 -1.05 -5.20 -13.91
C ARG A 110 -0.58 -3.76 -13.81
N ILE A 111 -1.49 -2.84 -14.02
CA ILE A 111 -1.33 -1.42 -13.67
C ILE A 111 -2.24 -1.12 -12.49
N GLN A 112 -1.81 -0.23 -11.61
CA GLN A 112 -2.54 0.03 -10.38
C GLN A 112 -2.42 1.50 -9.96
N ALA A 113 -3.50 2.03 -9.41
CA ALA A 113 -3.52 3.37 -8.83
C ALA A 113 -4.58 3.45 -7.73
N GLY A 114 -4.36 4.33 -6.75
CA GLY A 114 -5.35 4.57 -5.70
C GLY A 114 -4.84 5.43 -4.56
N PRO A 115 -5.75 5.88 -3.69
CA PRO A 115 -5.41 6.63 -2.50
C PRO A 115 -4.72 5.75 -1.46
N GLN A 116 -3.88 6.39 -0.66
CA GLN A 116 -3.24 5.82 0.51
C GLN A 116 -3.40 6.75 1.70
N VAL A 117 -3.74 6.18 2.85
CA VAL A 117 -3.70 6.87 4.15
C VAL A 117 -2.59 6.26 4.97
N GLY A 118 -1.67 7.08 5.45
CA GLY A 118 -0.57 6.70 6.33
C GLY A 118 -0.80 7.19 7.76
N PHE A 119 -0.51 6.35 8.74
CA PHE A 119 -0.52 6.70 10.16
C PHE A 119 0.90 6.62 10.70
N LEU A 120 1.43 7.76 11.15
CA LEU A 120 2.74 7.83 11.78
C LEU A 120 2.72 7.08 13.11
N ILE A 121 3.60 6.10 13.26
CA ILE A 121 3.71 5.28 14.47
C ILE A 121 4.99 5.55 15.25
N SER A 122 6.03 6.02 14.56
CA SER A 122 7.30 6.42 15.18
C SER A 122 7.98 7.51 14.34
N SER A 123 8.58 8.47 15.02
CA SER A 123 9.45 9.50 14.40
C SER A 123 10.57 9.89 15.36
N ASP A 124 11.63 10.48 14.84
CA ASP A 124 12.74 10.96 15.67
C ASP A 124 12.31 12.14 16.57
N ASN A 125 11.26 12.91 16.15
CA ASN A 125 10.66 14.03 16.89
C ASN A 125 9.12 14.02 16.70
N ASP A 126 8.39 13.38 17.61
CA ASP A 126 6.93 13.18 17.51
C ASP A 126 6.10 14.47 17.47
N ASN A 127 6.64 15.60 17.96
CA ASN A 127 5.92 16.87 18.03
C ASN A 127 5.94 17.65 16.72
N ASP A 128 6.85 17.33 15.79
CA ASP A 128 7.09 18.13 14.57
C ASP A 128 6.30 17.60 13.37
N TYR A 129 5.78 16.37 13.44
CA TYR A 129 5.11 15.72 12.31
C TYR A 129 3.62 15.50 12.51
N ASN A 130 2.88 15.59 11.40
CA ASN A 130 1.46 15.25 11.39
C ASN A 130 1.27 13.72 11.51
N PRO A 131 0.30 13.26 12.35
CA PRO A 131 0.10 11.83 12.57
C PRO A 131 -0.55 11.13 11.37
N ILE A 132 -1.12 11.87 10.43
CA ILE A 132 -1.81 11.33 9.24
C ILE A 132 -1.14 11.90 7.99
N ASP A 133 -0.78 11.03 7.07
CA ASP A 133 -0.28 11.34 5.74
C ASP A 133 -1.23 10.80 4.67
N LEU A 134 -1.58 11.64 3.71
CA LEU A 134 -2.39 11.27 2.55
C LEU A 134 -1.50 11.25 1.33
N ALA A 135 -1.61 10.19 0.53
CA ALA A 135 -0.84 10.02 -0.68
C ALA A 135 -1.68 9.43 -1.82
N LEU A 136 -1.22 9.62 -3.03
CA LEU A 136 -1.66 8.89 -4.22
C LEU A 136 -0.57 7.89 -4.60
N SER A 137 -0.96 6.64 -4.76
CA SER A 137 -0.09 5.55 -5.20
C SER A 137 -0.39 5.21 -6.65
N VAL A 138 0.67 5.08 -7.47
CA VAL A 138 0.58 4.55 -8.84
C VAL A 138 1.69 3.54 -9.06
N GLY A 139 1.42 2.48 -9.83
CA GLY A 139 2.41 1.44 -9.99
C GLY A 139 2.06 0.39 -11.02
N VAL A 140 2.98 -0.52 -11.16
CA VAL A 140 2.86 -1.70 -12.01
C VAL A 140 3.26 -2.94 -11.23
N SER A 141 2.67 -4.07 -11.55
CA SER A 141 3.06 -5.34 -10.97
C SER A 141 2.95 -6.46 -11.98
N TYR A 142 3.65 -7.53 -11.72
CA TYR A 142 3.57 -8.74 -12.51
C TYR A 142 3.38 -9.94 -11.59
N VAL A 143 2.42 -10.77 -11.89
CA VAL A 143 2.17 -12.04 -11.17
C VAL A 143 2.48 -13.18 -12.09
N VAL A 144 3.27 -14.12 -11.62
CA VAL A 144 3.48 -15.39 -12.30
C VAL A 144 2.19 -16.21 -12.18
N PRO A 145 1.45 -16.46 -13.28
CA PRO A 145 0.10 -17.02 -13.22
C PRO A 145 0.03 -18.40 -12.55
N SER A 146 1.08 -19.19 -12.63
CA SER A 146 1.13 -20.57 -12.11
C SER A 146 1.44 -20.68 -10.63
N THR A 147 2.01 -19.64 -10.00
CA THR A 147 2.54 -19.74 -8.63
C THR A 147 1.93 -18.75 -7.66
N GLY A 148 1.38 -17.63 -8.15
CA GLY A 148 0.93 -16.52 -7.31
C GLY A 148 2.05 -15.62 -6.79
N PHE A 149 3.31 -15.90 -7.09
CA PHE A 149 4.41 -14.99 -6.83
C PHE A 149 4.38 -13.81 -7.80
N GLY A 150 4.72 -12.63 -7.29
CA GLY A 150 4.79 -11.44 -8.12
C GLY A 150 5.81 -10.43 -7.65
N ILE A 151 6.08 -9.48 -8.54
CA ILE A 151 6.92 -8.30 -8.31
C ILE A 151 6.05 -7.05 -8.43
N ASP A 152 6.31 -6.05 -7.60
CA ASP A 152 5.57 -4.80 -7.51
C ASP A 152 6.53 -3.62 -7.54
N LEU A 153 6.27 -2.65 -8.42
CA LEU A 153 6.95 -1.37 -8.48
C LEU A 153 5.92 -0.27 -8.34
N ARG A 154 6.10 0.63 -7.37
CA ARG A 154 5.12 1.66 -7.02
C ARG A 154 5.81 2.99 -6.73
N TYR A 155 5.18 4.08 -7.18
CA TYR A 155 5.47 5.43 -6.77
C TYR A 155 4.35 5.96 -5.87
N ASN A 156 4.71 6.53 -4.72
CA ASN A 156 3.81 7.17 -3.78
C ASN A 156 4.07 8.67 -3.77
N HIS A 157 3.04 9.45 -4.02
CA HIS A 157 3.07 10.91 -4.03
C HIS A 157 2.27 11.46 -2.86
N GLY A 158 2.96 12.02 -1.85
CA GLY A 158 2.32 12.66 -0.71
C GLY A 158 1.53 13.89 -1.13
N LEU A 159 0.32 14.02 -0.62
CA LEU A 159 -0.61 15.12 -0.88
C LEU A 159 -0.78 16.02 0.34
N SER A 160 -0.64 15.47 1.54
CA SER A 160 -0.76 16.20 2.79
C SER A 160 0.55 16.84 3.21
N ASP A 161 0.44 17.88 4.03
CA ASP A 161 1.60 18.43 4.74
C ASP A 161 1.94 17.52 5.92
N ILE A 162 3.19 17.05 5.95
CA ILE A 162 3.67 16.21 7.06
C ILE A 162 4.24 17.03 8.22
N ASN A 163 4.49 18.35 8.05
CA ASN A 163 4.98 19.25 9.10
C ASN A 163 3.86 19.91 9.87
N LYS A 164 4.02 20.04 11.21
CA LYS A 164 3.12 20.80 12.08
C LYS A 164 3.59 22.22 12.34
N SER A 165 4.89 22.45 12.32
CA SER A 165 5.53 23.64 12.91
C SER A 165 6.16 24.56 11.88
N SER A 166 6.00 24.31 10.58
CA SER A 166 6.59 25.10 9.50
C SER A 166 5.51 25.73 8.62
N ASP A 167 5.67 26.99 8.26
CA ASP A 167 4.83 27.68 7.26
C ASP A 167 5.06 27.14 5.83
N VAL A 168 6.04 26.25 5.64
CA VAL A 168 6.39 25.65 4.36
C VAL A 168 5.90 24.22 4.32
N LYS A 169 4.94 23.94 3.44
CA LYS A 169 4.39 22.61 3.23
C LYS A 169 5.49 21.63 2.79
N SER A 170 5.52 20.48 3.44
CA SER A 170 6.44 19.39 3.14
C SER A 170 5.67 18.10 2.86
N THR A 171 6.00 17.42 1.76
CA THR A 171 5.34 16.19 1.32
C THR A 171 6.33 15.04 1.26
N ASN A 172 5.86 13.85 1.64
CA ASN A 172 6.63 12.63 1.58
C ASN A 172 6.43 11.94 0.23
N ARG A 173 7.50 11.61 -0.48
CA ARG A 173 7.44 10.97 -1.80
C ARG A 173 8.42 9.81 -1.87
N GLY A 174 8.03 8.74 -2.56
CA GLY A 174 8.94 7.61 -2.63
C GLY A 174 8.58 6.57 -3.68
N ILE A 175 9.56 5.72 -3.93
CA ILE A 175 9.45 4.54 -4.78
C ILE A 175 9.54 3.30 -3.91
N GLN A 176 8.72 2.30 -4.21
CA GLN A 176 8.74 0.98 -3.55
C GLN A 176 8.96 -0.09 -4.61
N LEU A 177 9.88 -1.01 -4.33
CA LEU A 177 10.13 -2.21 -5.12
C LEU A 177 10.06 -3.42 -4.20
N GLY A 178 9.29 -4.43 -4.55
CA GLY A 178 9.20 -5.61 -3.73
C GLY A 178 8.56 -6.81 -4.40
N LEU A 179 8.44 -7.84 -3.60
CA LEU A 179 7.82 -9.09 -3.97
C LEU A 179 6.52 -9.27 -3.19
N PHE A 180 5.61 -10.04 -3.76
CA PHE A 180 4.40 -10.45 -3.06
C PHE A 180 4.02 -11.89 -3.44
N TYR A 181 3.20 -12.48 -2.59
CA TYR A 181 2.66 -13.82 -2.81
C TYR A 181 1.15 -13.82 -2.53
N LEU A 182 0.37 -14.33 -3.47
CA LEU A 182 -1.09 -14.50 -3.36
C LEU A 182 -1.42 -15.94 -2.99
N PHE A 183 -2.04 -16.13 -1.83
CA PHE A 183 -2.42 -17.46 -1.33
C PHE A 183 -3.58 -18.03 -2.17
N GLY A 184 -3.45 -19.28 -2.61
CA GLY A 184 -4.53 -19.96 -3.35
C GLY A 184 -4.78 -19.39 -4.77
N HIS A 185 -3.80 -18.69 -5.34
CA HIS A 185 -3.86 -18.22 -6.72
C HIS A 185 -3.77 -19.42 -7.67
N ASN A 186 -4.92 -19.94 -8.09
CA ASN A 186 -5.02 -21.08 -9.02
C ASN A 186 -5.20 -20.56 -10.44
N SER A 187 -4.27 -20.92 -11.33
CA SER A 187 -4.27 -20.60 -12.77
C SER A 187 -5.50 -21.12 -13.56
N LYS A 188 -6.37 -21.89 -12.93
CA LYS A 188 -7.54 -22.47 -13.62
C LYS A 188 -8.65 -21.48 -13.96
N ILE A 189 -8.54 -20.21 -13.54
CA ILE A 189 -9.57 -19.17 -13.77
C ILE A 189 -9.30 -18.35 -15.04
N VAL A 190 -8.13 -18.49 -15.67
CA VAL A 190 -7.69 -17.64 -16.80
C VAL A 190 -8.05 -18.23 -18.18
N LEU A 191 -8.61 -19.44 -18.26
CA LEU A 191 -8.94 -20.07 -19.53
C LEU A 191 -10.44 -20.38 -19.64
N ARG A 192 -11.26 -19.34 -19.80
CA ARG A 192 -12.56 -19.43 -20.50
C ARG A 192 -13.03 -18.06 -20.95
#